data_9d71683b8d3b3ca6ee2171c51826edc7
#
_entry.id   9d71683b8d3b3ca6ee2171c51826edc7
#
_cell.length_a   1.000
_cell.length_b   1.000
_cell.length_c   1.000
_cell.angle_alpha   90.00
_cell.angle_beta   90.00
_cell.angle_gamma   90.00
#
_symmetry.space_group_name_H-M   'P 1'
#
loop_
_entity.id
_entity.type
_entity.pdbx_description
1 polymer ?
#
loop_
_entity_poly.entity_id
_entity_poly.type
_entity_poly.pdbx_seq_one_letter_code
_entity_poly.pdbx_strand_id
1 'polypeptide(L)'
;MNDVLIGVSDMKKIQYSVYKQETGSAGGKAKNDAYDILLNSGYMPSYVPSNKRNIRMIQQILSLQKLNEKVLLVIQYPAISSKIMSLLLKRIEKVKCKSVALIHDLPSIQGMGGETQFEIEELNHFDYLIVHNTKMEEYLFDCGYRGKIVVLELFDYLHDIERNVTETPYSGTISVAGNLDKAPYICDLEKVGRYKFNLYGINKTLDLSNLSNVDYKGCLPSDEIPYLLDADYGLVWDGDSVDTCSGVYGKYLLYNNPHKLSLYIAAGKPVIVWSNSAVADFVLKNKIGIAVDSLIDLNQIDLFDNYKELKQNALKIKQKISSGYFLKTAIEKIEKEIAKK
;
A
#
# COMPACT_ATOMS: atom_id res chain seq x y z
N MET A 1 -10.58 -30.83 29.98
CA MET A 1 -10.54 -29.33 30.08
C MET A 1 -11.44 -28.81 28.99
N ASN A 2 -12.57 -28.19 29.38
CA ASN A 2 -13.47 -27.59 28.38
C ASN A 2 -12.79 -26.34 27.84
N ASP A 3 -12.33 -26.39 26.61
CA ASP A 3 -11.94 -25.20 25.86
C ASP A 3 -13.21 -24.36 25.64
N VAL A 4 -13.38 -23.33 26.46
CA VAL A 4 -14.43 -22.34 26.27
C VAL A 4 -14.12 -21.64 24.96
N LEU A 5 -14.90 -21.89 23.91
CA LEU A 5 -14.83 -21.19 22.65
C LEU A 5 -15.11 -19.71 22.88
N ILE A 6 -14.08 -18.89 22.93
CA ILE A 6 -14.21 -17.44 23.08
C ILE A 6 -14.63 -16.90 21.71
N GLY A 7 -15.88 -16.44 21.59
CA GLY A 7 -16.37 -15.76 20.39
C GLY A 7 -15.61 -14.45 20.16
N VAL A 8 -15.46 -14.01 18.90
CA VAL A 8 -14.78 -12.72 18.56
C VAL A 8 -15.47 -11.53 19.24
N SER A 9 -16.77 -11.60 19.53
CA SER A 9 -17.52 -10.60 20.31
C SER A 9 -16.94 -10.37 21.71
N ASP A 10 -16.28 -11.38 22.28
CA ASP A 10 -15.71 -11.35 23.63
C ASP A 10 -14.22 -11.00 23.63
N MET A 11 -13.62 -10.89 22.45
CA MET A 11 -12.20 -10.55 22.31
C MET A 11 -12.00 -9.03 22.32
N LYS A 12 -10.97 -8.60 23.04
CA LYS A 12 -10.50 -7.22 22.99
C LYS A 12 -9.69 -7.00 21.71
N LYS A 13 -10.17 -6.11 20.84
CA LYS A 13 -9.48 -5.73 19.61
C LYS A 13 -8.42 -4.69 19.89
N ILE A 14 -7.17 -5.00 19.59
CA ILE A 14 -6.01 -4.12 19.81
C ILE A 14 -5.22 -3.97 18.51
N GLN A 15 -4.92 -2.73 18.13
CA GLN A 15 -3.85 -2.46 17.20
C GLN A 15 -2.57 -2.07 17.95
N TYR A 16 -1.45 -2.66 17.54
CA TYR A 16 -0.14 -2.26 18.05
C TYR A 16 0.24 -0.98 17.32
N SER A 17 0.02 0.16 17.98
CA SER A 17 0.01 1.46 17.32
C SER A 17 1.37 1.79 16.72
N VAL A 18 1.33 2.24 15.49
CA VAL A 18 2.46 2.83 14.77
C VAL A 18 2.48 4.32 15.08
N TYR A 19 3.66 4.89 15.18
CA TYR A 19 3.81 6.34 15.27
C TYR A 19 3.24 6.98 14.00
N LYS A 20 2.28 7.91 14.15
CA LYS A 20 1.78 8.72 13.03
C LYS A 20 2.96 9.50 12.45
N GLN A 21 3.35 9.17 11.23
CA GLN A 21 4.37 9.90 10.51
C GLN A 21 3.77 11.21 9.99
N GLU A 22 4.58 12.27 9.92
CA GLU A 22 4.17 13.48 9.22
C GLU A 22 3.76 13.14 7.77
N THR A 23 2.67 13.74 7.31
CA THR A 23 2.01 13.47 6.03
C THR A 23 2.82 13.99 4.85
N GLY A 24 3.97 13.41 4.59
CA GLY A 24 4.85 13.80 3.47
C GLY A 24 5.32 12.66 2.60
N SER A 25 4.98 11.40 2.97
CA SER A 25 5.38 10.23 2.21
C SER A 25 4.21 9.27 1.98
N ALA A 26 4.22 8.56 0.85
CA ALA A 26 3.22 7.56 0.51
C ALA A 26 3.12 6.44 1.57
N GLY A 27 4.25 5.98 2.10
CA GLY A 27 4.28 4.97 3.16
C GLY A 27 3.73 5.47 4.50
N GLY A 28 3.92 6.76 4.82
CA GLY A 28 3.31 7.39 5.99
C GLY A 28 1.79 7.45 5.85
N LYS A 29 1.28 7.86 4.69
CA LYS A 29 -0.15 7.92 4.38
C LYS A 29 -0.81 6.54 4.52
N ALA A 30 -0.27 5.50 3.88
CA ALA A 30 -0.81 4.14 3.96
C ALA A 30 -0.95 3.64 5.40
N LYS A 31 0.06 3.88 6.24
CA LYS A 31 0.06 3.47 7.65
C LYS A 31 -0.91 4.28 8.50
N ASN A 32 -1.04 5.58 8.24
CA ASN A 32 -1.99 6.44 8.95
C ASN A 32 -3.42 6.07 8.59
N ASP A 33 -3.73 5.84 7.31
CA ASP A 33 -5.04 5.42 6.86
C ASP A 33 -5.43 4.06 7.46
N ALA A 34 -4.51 3.10 7.43
CA ALA A 34 -4.74 1.79 8.07
C ALA A 34 -5.01 1.93 9.57
N TYR A 35 -4.27 2.80 10.28
CA TYR A 35 -4.51 3.09 11.69
C TYR A 35 -5.92 3.62 11.94
N ASP A 36 -6.36 4.61 11.15
CA ASP A 36 -7.68 5.23 11.32
C ASP A 36 -8.82 4.25 10.94
N ILE A 37 -8.64 3.42 9.90
CA ILE A 37 -9.59 2.38 9.51
C ILE A 37 -9.73 1.33 10.63
N LEU A 38 -8.62 0.87 11.20
CA LEU A 38 -8.62 -0.08 12.31
C LEU A 38 -9.28 0.51 13.55
N LEU A 39 -8.99 1.78 13.87
CA LEU A 39 -9.63 2.48 14.99
C LEU A 39 -11.15 2.53 14.82
N ASN A 40 -11.63 2.90 13.63
CA ASN A 40 -13.05 2.93 13.27
C ASN A 40 -13.70 1.52 13.25
N SER A 41 -12.89 0.48 13.12
CA SER A 41 -13.32 -0.94 13.20
C SER A 41 -13.25 -1.51 14.62
N GLY A 42 -13.00 -0.65 15.63
CA GLY A 42 -12.98 -1.02 17.05
C GLY A 42 -11.63 -1.51 17.58
N TYR A 43 -10.55 -1.44 16.79
CA TYR A 43 -9.21 -1.80 17.23
C TYR A 43 -8.56 -0.64 17.98
N MET A 44 -8.58 -0.71 19.30
CA MET A 44 -7.99 0.33 20.14
C MET A 44 -6.47 0.29 20.14
N PRO A 45 -5.78 1.44 20.13
CA PRO A 45 -4.32 1.46 20.17
C PRO A 45 -3.80 0.90 21.51
N SER A 46 -2.77 0.08 21.43
CA SER A 46 -2.13 -0.51 22.63
C SER A 46 -1.44 0.54 23.50
N TYR A 47 -0.97 1.64 22.89
CA TYR A 47 -0.35 2.79 23.55
C TYR A 47 -0.56 4.06 22.71
N VAL A 48 -0.42 5.22 23.32
CA VAL A 48 -0.39 6.52 22.63
C VAL A 48 1.09 6.87 22.38
N PRO A 49 1.55 6.93 21.12
CA PRO A 49 2.97 7.09 20.82
C PRO A 49 3.48 8.48 21.21
N SER A 50 4.59 8.51 21.95
CA SER A 50 5.33 9.74 22.24
C SER A 50 6.23 10.12 21.07
N ASN A 51 6.42 11.42 20.84
CA ASN A 51 7.42 11.93 19.89
C ASN A 51 8.85 11.61 20.33
N LYS A 52 9.10 11.46 21.63
CA LYS A 52 10.42 11.11 22.18
C LYS A 52 10.67 9.62 22.03
N ARG A 53 11.70 9.25 21.24
CA ARG A 53 12.03 7.85 20.91
C ARG A 53 12.12 6.92 22.12
N ASN A 54 12.83 7.36 23.19
CA ASN A 54 13.01 6.53 24.38
C ASN A 54 11.70 6.30 25.13
N ILE A 55 10.86 7.32 25.25
CA ILE A 55 9.54 7.21 25.90
C ILE A 55 8.65 6.28 25.09
N ARG A 56 8.62 6.44 23.75
CA ARG A 56 7.88 5.57 22.87
C ARG A 56 8.31 4.10 22.99
N MET A 57 9.62 3.82 23.09
CA MET A 57 10.12 2.46 23.29
C MET A 57 9.62 1.87 24.62
N ILE A 58 9.64 2.65 25.70
CA ILE A 58 9.10 2.21 27.01
C ILE A 58 7.60 1.94 26.90
N GLN A 59 6.84 2.82 26.26
CA GLN A 59 5.39 2.64 26.03
C GLN A 59 5.10 1.36 25.24
N GLN A 60 5.90 1.07 24.22
CA GLN A 60 5.81 -0.17 23.43
C GLN A 60 6.00 -1.39 24.32
N ILE A 61 7.06 -1.42 25.13
CA ILE A 61 7.34 -2.56 26.04
C ILE A 61 6.22 -2.73 27.08
N LEU A 62 5.80 -1.65 27.72
CA LEU A 62 4.74 -1.71 28.73
C LEU A 62 3.39 -2.17 28.14
N SER A 63 3.12 -1.79 26.88
CA SER A 63 1.88 -2.18 26.21
C SER A 63 1.79 -3.69 25.95
N LEU A 64 2.89 -4.42 25.91
CA LEU A 64 2.89 -5.88 25.75
C LEU A 64 2.17 -6.58 26.93
N GLN A 65 2.11 -5.96 28.11
CA GLN A 65 1.38 -6.51 29.27
C GLN A 65 -0.13 -6.56 29.05
N LYS A 66 -0.67 -5.76 28.12
CA LYS A 66 -2.11 -5.77 27.76
C LYS A 66 -2.53 -6.98 26.94
N LEU A 67 -1.55 -7.72 26.38
CA LEU A 67 -1.81 -8.91 25.56
C LEU A 67 -2.07 -10.12 26.44
N ASN A 68 -3.16 -10.83 26.15
CA ASN A 68 -3.59 -12.09 26.75
C ASN A 68 -4.40 -12.89 25.72
N GLU A 69 -4.85 -14.09 26.07
CA GLU A 69 -5.57 -15.01 25.18
C GLU A 69 -6.92 -14.47 24.65
N LYS A 70 -7.47 -13.42 25.30
CA LYS A 70 -8.73 -12.75 24.88
C LYS A 70 -8.47 -11.55 23.98
N VAL A 71 -7.29 -11.43 23.38
CA VAL A 71 -6.94 -10.31 22.50
C VAL A 71 -6.88 -10.78 21.05
N LEU A 72 -7.48 -10.01 20.15
CA LEU A 72 -7.20 -10.02 18.73
C LEU A 72 -6.30 -8.83 18.42
N LEU A 73 -5.04 -9.13 18.13
CA LEU A 73 -3.99 -8.16 17.89
C LEU A 73 -3.80 -7.94 16.38
N VAL A 74 -3.78 -6.70 15.93
CA VAL A 74 -3.32 -6.31 14.59
C VAL A 74 -2.05 -5.48 14.69
N ILE A 75 -1.03 -5.82 13.92
CA ILE A 75 0.19 -5.03 13.76
C ILE A 75 0.40 -4.68 12.29
N GLN A 76 0.83 -3.47 12.02
CA GLN A 76 1.30 -3.07 10.69
C GLN A 76 2.77 -3.46 10.53
N TYR A 77 3.13 -4.21 9.48
CA TYR A 77 4.46 -4.75 9.25
C TYR A 77 5.09 -4.17 7.96
N PRO A 78 6.38 -3.75 7.98
CA PRO A 78 7.24 -3.55 9.13
C PRO A 78 6.91 -2.21 9.84
N ALA A 79 6.90 -2.20 11.18
CA ALA A 79 6.45 -1.01 11.90
C ALA A 79 7.30 -0.63 13.12
N ILE A 80 8.04 -1.58 13.65
CA ILE A 80 8.78 -1.42 14.91
C ILE A 80 10.20 -1.93 14.75
N SER A 81 11.08 -1.52 15.67
CA SER A 81 12.45 -2.01 15.67
C SER A 81 12.51 -3.52 15.93
N SER A 82 13.51 -4.18 15.36
CA SER A 82 13.72 -5.63 15.54
C SER A 82 13.74 -6.08 17.02
N LYS A 83 14.27 -5.24 17.92
CA LYS A 83 14.23 -5.53 19.37
C LYS A 83 12.82 -5.58 19.93
N ILE A 84 11.97 -4.63 19.57
CA ILE A 84 10.56 -4.60 20.03
C ILE A 84 9.78 -5.72 19.35
N MET A 85 10.03 -6.01 18.09
CA MET A 85 9.41 -7.12 17.36
C MET A 85 9.73 -8.44 18.06
N SER A 86 10.96 -8.72 18.37
CA SER A 86 11.36 -9.95 19.09
C SER A 86 10.67 -10.10 20.47
N LEU A 87 10.48 -8.99 21.22
CA LEU A 87 9.74 -9.02 22.47
C LEU A 87 8.23 -9.26 22.25
N LEU A 88 7.66 -8.65 21.23
CA LEU A 88 6.27 -8.83 20.86
C LEU A 88 5.97 -10.28 20.46
N LEU A 89 6.80 -10.87 19.59
CA LEU A 89 6.62 -12.26 19.14
C LEU A 89 6.70 -13.25 20.30
N LYS A 90 7.71 -13.12 21.20
CA LYS A 90 7.79 -13.91 22.41
C LYS A 90 6.56 -13.75 23.31
N ARG A 91 5.99 -12.55 23.35
CA ARG A 91 4.77 -12.30 24.14
C ARG A 91 3.55 -12.96 23.48
N ILE A 92 3.37 -12.84 22.15
CA ILE A 92 2.30 -13.51 21.39
C ILE A 92 2.30 -15.02 21.68
N GLU A 93 3.45 -15.67 21.52
CA GLU A 93 3.62 -17.09 21.79
C GLU A 93 3.24 -17.47 23.24
N LYS A 94 3.75 -16.69 24.21
CA LYS A 94 3.51 -16.95 25.64
C LYS A 94 2.04 -16.85 26.01
N VAL A 95 1.31 -15.85 25.49
CA VAL A 95 -0.09 -15.60 25.90
C VAL A 95 -1.09 -16.19 24.91
N LYS A 96 -0.64 -16.67 23.76
CA LYS A 96 -1.49 -17.30 22.72
C LYS A 96 -2.64 -16.39 22.27
N CYS A 97 -2.44 -15.07 22.22
CA CYS A 97 -3.42 -14.17 21.64
C CYS A 97 -3.53 -14.41 20.12
N LYS A 98 -4.69 -14.13 19.56
CA LYS A 98 -4.84 -14.12 18.09
C LYS A 98 -4.13 -12.93 17.50
N SER A 99 -3.36 -13.17 16.45
CA SER A 99 -2.44 -12.17 15.89
C SER A 99 -2.53 -12.08 14.36
N VAL A 100 -2.53 -10.85 13.87
CA VAL A 100 -2.60 -10.49 12.46
C VAL A 100 -1.48 -9.51 12.13
N ALA A 101 -0.70 -9.77 11.09
CA ALA A 101 0.20 -8.78 10.52
C ALA A 101 -0.39 -8.23 9.20
N LEU A 102 -0.62 -6.92 9.16
CA LEU A 102 -0.93 -6.18 7.94
C LEU A 102 0.38 -5.82 7.26
N ILE A 103 0.66 -6.45 6.15
CA ILE A 103 1.90 -6.23 5.39
C ILE A 103 1.80 -4.93 4.61
N HIS A 104 2.72 -4.00 4.83
CA HIS A 104 2.93 -2.82 4.00
C HIS A 104 4.08 -3.03 3.02
N ASP A 105 5.12 -3.71 3.46
CA ASP A 105 6.29 -4.04 2.66
C ASP A 105 6.92 -5.35 3.16
N LEU A 106 7.64 -6.02 2.28
CA LEU A 106 8.55 -7.12 2.61
C LEU A 106 9.99 -6.64 2.39
N PRO A 107 10.71 -6.25 3.46
CA PRO A 107 12.06 -5.73 3.38
C PRO A 107 13.04 -6.57 2.58
N SER A 108 12.93 -7.91 2.66
CA SER A 108 13.81 -8.85 1.97
C SER A 108 13.76 -8.74 0.44
N ILE A 109 12.60 -8.42 -0.14
CA ILE A 109 12.42 -8.31 -1.60
C ILE A 109 12.32 -6.85 -2.08
N GLN A 110 12.10 -5.90 -1.16
CA GLN A 110 12.07 -4.47 -1.50
C GLN A 110 13.48 -3.86 -1.64
N GLY A 111 14.55 -4.63 -1.36
CA GLY A 111 15.92 -4.13 -1.39
C GLY A 111 16.34 -3.30 -0.17
N MET A 112 15.56 -3.37 0.92
CA MET A 112 15.88 -2.70 2.17
C MET A 112 16.83 -3.52 3.06
N GLY A 113 17.26 -4.70 2.60
CA GLY A 113 18.10 -5.64 3.33
C GLY A 113 17.28 -6.61 4.19
N GLY A 114 17.92 -7.69 4.59
CA GLY A 114 17.31 -8.80 5.32
C GLY A 114 17.34 -10.10 4.49
N GLU A 115 17.43 -11.21 5.18
CA GLU A 115 17.33 -12.54 4.56
C GLU A 115 15.87 -12.96 4.54
N THR A 116 15.39 -13.44 3.39
CA THR A 116 14.01 -13.92 3.22
C THR A 116 13.64 -14.96 4.28
N GLN A 117 14.54 -15.89 4.56
CA GLN A 117 14.32 -16.94 5.57
C GLN A 117 14.03 -16.35 6.95
N PHE A 118 14.80 -15.36 7.38
CA PHE A 118 14.58 -14.71 8.68
C PHE A 118 13.25 -13.95 8.72
N GLU A 119 12.88 -13.26 7.63
CA GLU A 119 11.60 -12.58 7.53
C GLU A 119 10.42 -13.56 7.61
N ILE A 120 10.50 -14.69 6.91
CA ILE A 120 9.47 -15.73 6.96
C ILE A 120 9.36 -16.39 8.34
N GLU A 121 10.49 -16.63 9.02
CA GLU A 121 10.48 -17.10 10.41
C GLU A 121 9.77 -16.12 11.33
N GLU A 122 10.02 -14.81 11.19
CA GLU A 122 9.34 -13.76 11.94
C GLU A 122 7.83 -13.74 11.65
N LEU A 123 7.43 -13.83 10.37
CA LEU A 123 6.04 -13.83 9.96
C LEU A 123 5.27 -15.09 10.41
N ASN A 124 5.92 -16.23 10.54
CA ASN A 124 5.33 -17.48 11.01
C ASN A 124 4.85 -17.45 12.48
N HIS A 125 5.19 -16.41 13.24
CA HIS A 125 4.62 -16.19 14.58
C HIS A 125 3.20 -15.60 14.56
N PHE A 126 2.70 -15.13 13.38
CA PHE A 126 1.36 -14.59 13.26
C PHE A 126 0.38 -15.65 12.77
N ASP A 127 -0.84 -15.69 13.37
CA ASP A 127 -1.92 -16.59 12.92
C ASP A 127 -2.41 -16.23 11.51
N TYR A 128 -2.42 -14.91 11.20
CA TYR A 128 -2.90 -14.38 9.93
C TYR A 128 -1.96 -13.31 9.38
N LEU A 129 -1.82 -13.29 8.04
CA LEU A 129 -1.29 -12.12 7.31
C LEU A 129 -2.39 -11.51 6.45
N ILE A 130 -2.43 -10.18 6.39
CA ILE A 130 -3.13 -9.45 5.34
C ILE A 130 -2.05 -9.00 4.35
N VAL A 131 -2.09 -9.56 3.15
CA VAL A 131 -1.09 -9.32 2.10
C VAL A 131 -1.69 -8.54 0.94
N HIS A 132 -0.88 -8.00 0.07
CA HIS A 132 -1.29 -7.09 -0.98
C HIS A 132 -2.22 -7.75 -2.01
N ASN A 133 -1.79 -8.90 -2.54
CA ASN A 133 -2.42 -9.59 -3.67
C ASN A 133 -2.05 -11.08 -3.67
N THR A 134 -2.58 -11.83 -4.61
CA THR A 134 -2.33 -13.28 -4.75
C THR A 134 -0.88 -13.61 -5.10
N LYS A 135 -0.15 -12.73 -5.81
CA LYS A 135 1.27 -12.94 -6.11
C LYS A 135 2.15 -12.89 -4.86
N MET A 136 1.83 -11.96 -3.95
CA MET A 136 2.53 -11.91 -2.65
C MET A 136 2.15 -13.11 -1.77
N GLU A 137 0.88 -13.56 -1.81
CA GLU A 137 0.42 -14.78 -1.13
C GLU A 137 1.19 -16.00 -1.62
N GLU A 138 1.24 -16.24 -2.94
CA GLU A 138 2.00 -17.33 -3.57
C GLU A 138 3.48 -17.30 -3.13
N TYR A 139 4.13 -16.14 -3.24
CA TYR A 139 5.52 -15.94 -2.83
C TYR A 139 5.77 -16.33 -1.36
N LEU A 140 4.91 -15.89 -0.44
CA LEU A 140 5.07 -16.18 0.98
C LEU A 140 4.91 -17.67 1.28
N PHE A 141 3.96 -18.35 0.64
CA PHE A 141 3.82 -19.81 0.78
C PHE A 141 5.02 -20.56 0.19
N ASP A 142 5.51 -20.15 -0.97
CA ASP A 142 6.71 -20.74 -1.59
C ASP A 142 7.96 -20.57 -0.72
N CYS A 143 8.04 -19.44 0.02
CA CYS A 143 9.11 -19.18 0.98
C CYS A 143 8.91 -19.88 2.34
N GLY A 144 7.78 -20.58 2.57
CA GLY A 144 7.56 -21.40 3.76
C GLY A 144 6.72 -20.75 4.85
N TYR A 145 5.91 -19.72 4.54
CA TYR A 145 4.88 -19.26 5.47
C TYR A 145 3.82 -20.34 5.67
N ARG A 146 3.35 -20.55 6.92
CA ARG A 146 2.47 -21.66 7.31
C ARG A 146 1.15 -21.22 7.92
N GLY A 147 0.99 -19.94 8.19
CA GLY A 147 -0.24 -19.37 8.75
C GLY A 147 -1.31 -19.16 7.68
N LYS A 148 -2.32 -18.40 8.02
CA LYS A 148 -3.41 -18.04 7.11
C LYS A 148 -3.17 -16.71 6.46
N ILE A 149 -3.58 -16.59 5.20
CA ILE A 149 -3.46 -15.35 4.42
C ILE A 149 -4.85 -14.85 4.04
N VAL A 150 -5.03 -13.54 4.12
CA VAL A 150 -6.15 -12.81 3.54
C VAL A 150 -5.60 -11.75 2.59
N VAL A 151 -6.06 -11.75 1.36
CA VAL A 151 -5.65 -10.78 0.35
C VAL A 151 -6.40 -9.47 0.55
N LEU A 152 -5.66 -8.35 0.55
CA LEU A 152 -6.18 -6.99 0.69
C LEU A 152 -6.82 -6.47 -0.61
N GLU A 153 -6.30 -6.88 -1.76
CA GLU A 153 -6.60 -6.45 -3.13
C GLU A 153 -6.07 -5.05 -3.48
N LEU A 154 -6.39 -4.03 -2.68
CA LEU A 154 -5.93 -2.65 -2.88
C LEU A 154 -5.76 -1.96 -1.53
N PHE A 155 -4.76 -1.09 -1.39
CA PHE A 155 -4.68 -0.21 -0.23
C PHE A 155 -5.78 0.84 -0.29
N ASP A 156 -6.43 1.07 0.84
CA ASP A 156 -7.34 2.19 0.99
C ASP A 156 -6.56 3.52 0.97
N TYR A 157 -7.24 4.59 0.60
CA TYR A 157 -6.70 5.94 0.59
C TYR A 157 -7.79 6.89 1.10
N LEU A 158 -7.77 7.16 2.40
CA LEU A 158 -8.77 8.01 3.03
C LEU A 158 -8.60 9.45 2.56
N HIS A 159 -9.66 10.01 2.03
CA HIS A 159 -9.73 11.40 1.58
C HIS A 159 -11.18 11.88 1.56
N ASP A 160 -11.38 13.18 1.51
CA ASP A 160 -12.71 13.77 1.39
C ASP A 160 -13.23 13.63 -0.05
N ILE A 161 -14.22 12.74 -0.25
CA ILE A 161 -14.83 12.49 -1.57
C ILE A 161 -15.76 13.61 -2.04
N GLU A 162 -16.26 14.43 -1.11
CA GLU A 162 -17.17 15.55 -1.42
C GLU A 162 -16.41 16.79 -1.88
N ARG A 163 -15.12 16.85 -1.62
CA ARG A 163 -14.29 17.94 -2.11
C ARG A 163 -14.25 17.93 -3.63
N ASN A 164 -14.80 19.00 -4.22
CA ASN A 164 -14.87 19.15 -5.67
C ASN A 164 -13.47 19.17 -6.29
N VAL A 165 -13.26 18.32 -7.28
CA VAL A 165 -12.14 18.39 -8.20
C VAL A 165 -12.65 19.06 -9.47
N THR A 166 -11.99 20.14 -9.90
CA THR A 166 -12.34 20.80 -11.16
C THR A 166 -12.13 19.80 -12.31
N GLU A 167 -13.20 19.47 -13.01
CA GLU A 167 -13.09 18.65 -14.22
C GLU A 167 -12.41 19.47 -15.32
N THR A 168 -11.27 18.99 -15.78
CA THR A 168 -10.56 19.55 -16.95
C THR A 168 -10.92 18.74 -18.18
N PRO A 169 -10.98 19.36 -19.37
CA PRO A 169 -11.07 18.64 -20.63
C PRO A 169 -9.91 17.65 -20.78
N TYR A 170 -10.15 16.53 -21.43
CA TYR A 170 -9.12 15.54 -21.73
C TYR A 170 -7.95 16.18 -22.49
N SER A 171 -6.75 15.98 -22.01
CA SER A 171 -5.51 16.55 -22.58
C SER A 171 -4.48 15.49 -23.02
N GLY A 172 -4.69 14.23 -22.67
CA GLY A 172 -3.74 13.14 -22.87
C GLY A 172 -2.54 13.20 -21.92
N THR A 173 -2.67 13.91 -20.79
CA THR A 173 -1.58 14.07 -19.82
C THR A 173 -1.54 12.88 -18.85
N ILE A 174 -0.34 12.43 -18.53
CA ILE A 174 -0.06 11.32 -17.61
C ILE A 174 0.64 11.88 -16.37
N SER A 175 0.16 11.55 -15.17
CA SER A 175 0.85 11.91 -13.93
C SER A 175 1.79 10.82 -13.43
N VAL A 176 2.97 11.23 -12.97
CA VAL A 176 3.95 10.40 -12.26
C VAL A 176 4.12 10.97 -10.86
N ALA A 177 3.71 10.23 -9.82
CA ALA A 177 3.77 10.69 -8.45
C ALA A 177 4.63 9.77 -7.57
N GLY A 178 5.43 10.35 -6.67
CA GLY A 178 6.25 9.62 -5.71
C GLY A 178 7.62 10.22 -5.47
N ASN A 179 8.57 9.42 -5.01
CA ASN A 179 9.96 9.82 -4.93
C ASN A 179 10.62 9.62 -6.30
N LEU A 180 10.80 10.72 -7.04
CA LEU A 180 11.31 10.69 -8.42
C LEU A 180 12.77 10.22 -8.49
N ASP A 181 13.57 10.42 -7.43
CA ASP A 181 14.96 9.93 -7.37
C ASP A 181 15.06 8.39 -7.44
N LYS A 182 13.94 7.67 -7.21
CA LYS A 182 13.85 6.21 -7.34
C LYS A 182 13.32 5.73 -8.70
N ALA A 183 13.14 6.65 -9.63
CA ALA A 183 12.52 6.41 -10.93
C ALA A 183 13.39 6.93 -12.09
N PRO A 184 14.63 6.41 -12.28
CA PRO A 184 15.54 6.86 -13.34
C PRO A 184 14.94 6.79 -14.75
N TYR A 185 13.97 5.89 -14.99
CA TYR A 185 13.26 5.80 -16.28
C TYR A 185 12.65 7.14 -16.72
N ILE A 186 12.43 8.08 -15.80
CA ILE A 186 11.90 9.42 -16.11
C ILE A 186 12.80 10.17 -17.10
N CYS A 187 14.12 9.98 -17.02
CA CYS A 187 15.06 10.60 -17.93
C CYS A 187 14.91 10.13 -19.40
N ASP A 188 14.24 9.00 -19.60
CA ASP A 188 13.97 8.42 -20.91
C ASP A 188 12.54 8.67 -21.42
N LEU A 189 11.70 9.44 -20.71
CA LEU A 189 10.31 9.70 -21.10
C LEU A 189 10.18 10.46 -22.42
N GLU A 190 11.22 11.11 -22.90
CA GLU A 190 11.27 11.70 -24.25
C GLU A 190 10.98 10.66 -25.34
N LYS A 191 11.36 9.39 -25.13
CA LYS A 191 11.07 8.26 -26.04
C LYS A 191 9.56 7.97 -26.16
N VAL A 192 8.75 8.47 -25.23
CA VAL A 192 7.27 8.38 -25.23
C VAL A 192 6.70 9.72 -25.69
N GLY A 193 7.02 10.11 -26.92
CA GLY A 193 6.78 11.46 -27.44
C GLY A 193 5.32 11.83 -27.69
N ARG A 194 4.40 10.85 -27.73
CA ARG A 194 2.97 11.09 -27.97
C ARG A 194 2.27 11.80 -26.80
N TYR A 195 2.75 11.63 -25.57
CA TYR A 195 2.09 12.08 -24.35
C TYR A 195 2.93 13.04 -23.53
N LYS A 196 2.28 13.88 -22.72
CA LYS A 196 2.91 14.74 -21.73
C LYS A 196 2.87 14.10 -20.35
N PHE A 197 3.89 14.36 -19.54
CA PHE A 197 4.01 13.83 -18.19
C PHE A 197 4.11 14.95 -17.17
N ASN A 198 3.18 14.96 -16.21
CA ASN A 198 3.23 15.85 -15.04
C ASN A 198 3.84 15.09 -13.87
N LEU A 199 4.98 15.56 -13.37
CA LEU A 199 5.74 14.91 -12.31
C LEU A 199 5.47 15.56 -10.96
N TYR A 200 5.09 14.75 -9.98
CA TYR A 200 4.80 15.17 -8.61
C TYR A 200 5.64 14.41 -7.61
N GLY A 201 6.46 15.12 -6.83
CA GLY A 201 7.23 14.48 -5.78
C GLY A 201 8.62 15.05 -5.59
N ILE A 202 9.39 14.38 -4.74
CA ILE A 202 10.76 14.80 -4.44
C ILE A 202 11.64 14.47 -5.63
N ASN A 203 12.35 15.47 -6.13
CA ASN A 203 13.41 15.34 -7.12
C ASN A 203 14.65 16.09 -6.63
N LYS A 204 15.72 15.37 -6.34
CA LYS A 204 17.00 15.94 -5.93
C LYS A 204 18.13 15.66 -6.92
N THR A 205 17.95 14.63 -7.75
CA THR A 205 19.05 14.05 -8.55
C THR A 205 18.77 14.01 -10.05
N LEU A 206 17.49 13.96 -10.49
CA LEU A 206 17.18 13.87 -11.91
C LEU A 206 17.27 15.23 -12.59
N ASP A 207 18.03 15.30 -13.69
CA ASP A 207 18.04 16.45 -14.60
C ASP A 207 16.89 16.30 -15.62
N LEU A 208 15.88 17.17 -15.49
CA LEU A 208 14.69 17.18 -16.33
C LEU A 208 14.75 18.26 -17.44
N SER A 209 15.83 19.03 -17.51
CA SER A 209 15.93 20.23 -18.35
C SER A 209 15.81 19.96 -19.85
N ASN A 210 16.16 18.74 -20.28
CA ASN A 210 16.15 18.33 -21.69
C ASN A 210 14.88 17.61 -22.14
N LEU A 211 13.91 17.42 -21.23
CA LEU A 211 12.68 16.65 -21.50
C LEU A 211 11.55 17.60 -21.91
N SER A 212 11.26 17.69 -23.21
CA SER A 212 10.24 18.61 -23.75
C SER A 212 8.81 18.20 -23.44
N ASN A 213 8.57 16.94 -23.13
CA ASN A 213 7.26 16.37 -22.81
C ASN A 213 7.02 16.17 -21.30
N VAL A 214 7.88 16.71 -20.44
CA VAL A 214 7.83 16.57 -18.98
C VAL A 214 7.64 17.93 -18.33
N ASP A 215 6.71 18.02 -17.37
CA ASP A 215 6.47 19.21 -16.56
C ASP A 215 6.56 18.84 -15.06
N TYR A 216 7.53 19.41 -14.34
CA TYR A 216 7.72 19.17 -12.92
C TYR A 216 6.84 20.11 -12.08
N LYS A 217 5.88 19.54 -11.38
CA LYS A 217 4.86 20.26 -10.57
C LYS A 217 5.25 20.39 -9.09
N GLY A 218 6.40 19.84 -8.69
CA GLY A 218 6.85 19.89 -7.31
C GLY A 218 6.26 18.80 -6.41
N CYS A 219 6.45 18.96 -5.11
CA CYS A 219 6.00 18.01 -4.10
C CYS A 219 4.73 18.52 -3.41
N LEU A 220 3.68 17.72 -3.41
CA LEU A 220 2.42 18.02 -2.77
C LEU A 220 2.21 17.14 -1.52
N PRO A 221 1.51 17.64 -0.48
CA PRO A 221 1.14 16.83 0.67
C PRO A 221 0.25 15.64 0.25
N SER A 222 0.42 14.49 0.90
CA SER A 222 -0.31 13.26 0.55
C SER A 222 -1.83 13.39 0.69
N ASP A 223 -2.33 14.26 1.58
CA ASP A 223 -3.76 14.49 1.75
C ASP A 223 -4.35 15.46 0.71
N GLU A 224 -3.50 16.26 0.05
CA GLU A 224 -3.90 17.27 -0.94
C GLU A 224 -3.75 16.77 -2.38
N ILE A 225 -2.74 15.95 -2.65
CA ILE A 225 -2.37 15.52 -4.00
C ILE A 225 -3.52 14.87 -4.79
N PRO A 226 -4.47 14.08 -4.21
CA PRO A 226 -5.59 13.53 -4.99
C PRO A 226 -6.47 14.59 -5.66
N TYR A 227 -6.52 15.80 -5.10
CA TYR A 227 -7.34 16.90 -5.63
C TYR A 227 -6.60 17.80 -6.63
N LEU A 228 -5.28 17.72 -6.62
CA LEU A 228 -4.40 18.64 -7.36
C LEU A 228 -3.68 17.98 -8.55
N LEU A 229 -3.91 16.68 -8.78
CA LEU A 229 -3.34 15.98 -9.93
C LEU A 229 -3.96 16.50 -11.24
N ASP A 230 -3.19 17.28 -11.98
CA ASP A 230 -3.55 17.77 -13.30
C ASP A 230 -3.07 16.78 -14.36
N ALA A 231 -3.86 15.73 -14.59
CA ALA A 231 -3.60 14.69 -15.58
C ALA A 231 -4.85 13.85 -15.84
N ASP A 232 -4.87 13.11 -16.95
CA ASP A 232 -5.94 12.18 -17.28
C ASP A 232 -5.67 10.79 -16.74
N TYR A 233 -4.43 10.35 -16.77
CA TYR A 233 -3.99 9.04 -16.31
C TYR A 233 -2.93 9.14 -15.21
N GLY A 234 -2.88 8.12 -14.34
CA GLY A 234 -1.78 7.92 -13.41
C GLY A 234 -0.86 6.79 -13.86
N LEU A 235 0.45 6.99 -13.81
CA LEU A 235 1.44 5.98 -14.18
C LEU A 235 1.92 5.20 -12.96
N VAL A 236 1.69 3.90 -12.96
CA VAL A 236 2.20 2.95 -11.97
C VAL A 236 3.37 2.19 -12.60
N TRP A 237 4.54 2.79 -12.51
CA TRP A 237 5.79 2.29 -13.07
C TRP A 237 6.93 2.59 -12.10
N ASP A 238 7.87 1.69 -11.96
CA ASP A 238 9.08 1.87 -11.16
C ASP A 238 10.26 1.18 -11.86
N GLY A 239 11.48 1.58 -11.49
CA GLY A 239 12.72 1.00 -12.01
C GLY A 239 13.48 1.93 -12.94
N ASP A 240 14.38 1.35 -13.71
CA ASP A 240 15.46 2.07 -14.36
C ASP A 240 15.23 2.30 -15.86
N SER A 241 14.18 1.72 -16.47
CA SER A 241 13.95 1.73 -17.90
C SER A 241 12.50 2.00 -18.27
N VAL A 242 12.28 2.61 -19.43
CA VAL A 242 10.96 2.73 -20.07
C VAL A 242 10.55 1.44 -20.79
N ASP A 243 11.49 0.54 -21.08
CA ASP A 243 11.20 -0.72 -21.78
C ASP A 243 10.57 -1.77 -20.87
N THR A 244 10.92 -1.75 -19.58
CA THR A 244 10.36 -2.67 -18.58
C THR A 244 10.63 -2.15 -17.17
N CYS A 245 9.85 -2.60 -16.20
CA CYS A 245 10.13 -2.32 -14.79
C CYS A 245 11.32 -3.16 -14.31
N SER A 246 12.51 -2.58 -14.32
CA SER A 246 13.79 -3.19 -13.96
C SER A 246 14.33 -2.67 -12.63
N GLY A 247 15.51 -3.18 -12.23
CA GLY A 247 16.12 -2.81 -10.94
C GLY A 247 15.33 -3.35 -9.74
N VAL A 248 15.74 -2.95 -8.54
CA VAL A 248 15.15 -3.47 -7.29
C VAL A 248 13.69 -3.01 -7.15
N TYR A 249 13.44 -1.72 -7.38
CA TYR A 249 12.09 -1.15 -7.24
C TYR A 249 11.13 -1.64 -8.33
N GLY A 250 11.61 -1.78 -9.57
CA GLY A 250 10.81 -2.31 -10.68
C GLY A 250 10.41 -3.77 -10.45
N LYS A 251 11.37 -4.62 -10.05
CA LYS A 251 11.10 -6.02 -9.73
C LYS A 251 10.15 -6.21 -8.56
N TYR A 252 10.11 -5.28 -7.62
CA TYR A 252 9.18 -5.36 -6.49
C TYR A 252 7.71 -5.25 -6.93
N LEU A 253 7.43 -4.59 -8.08
CA LEU A 253 6.09 -4.54 -8.68
C LEU A 253 5.50 -5.91 -9.02
N LEU A 254 6.33 -6.95 -9.15
CA LEU A 254 5.86 -8.34 -9.33
C LEU A 254 5.07 -8.87 -8.12
N TYR A 255 5.21 -8.23 -6.96
CA TYR A 255 4.65 -8.72 -5.69
C TYR A 255 3.79 -7.70 -4.96
N ASN A 256 4.06 -6.39 -5.10
CA ASN A 256 3.42 -5.39 -4.26
C ASN A 256 2.22 -4.69 -4.94
N ASN A 257 1.40 -4.05 -4.11
CA ASN A 257 0.44 -3.04 -4.56
C ASN A 257 1.03 -1.67 -4.22
N PRO A 258 1.64 -0.97 -5.18
CA PRO A 258 2.24 0.33 -4.90
C PRO A 258 1.16 1.36 -4.53
N HIS A 259 1.37 2.11 -3.47
CA HIS A 259 0.39 3.08 -2.94
C HIS A 259 0.05 4.20 -3.93
N LYS A 260 0.89 4.42 -4.96
CA LYS A 260 0.59 5.33 -6.08
C LYS A 260 -0.64 4.89 -6.88
N LEU A 261 -0.92 3.58 -6.98
CA LEU A 261 -2.16 3.09 -7.59
C LEU A 261 -3.39 3.62 -6.84
N SER A 262 -3.40 3.46 -5.51
CA SER A 262 -4.48 3.96 -4.67
C SER A 262 -4.61 5.49 -4.75
N LEU A 263 -3.49 6.23 -4.82
CA LEU A 263 -3.48 7.67 -5.02
C LEU A 263 -4.21 8.09 -6.32
N TYR A 264 -3.88 7.45 -7.45
CA TYR A 264 -4.51 7.81 -8.73
C TYR A 264 -6.00 7.46 -8.74
N ILE A 265 -6.37 6.33 -8.17
CA ILE A 265 -7.78 5.97 -8.02
C ILE A 265 -8.50 6.94 -7.07
N ALA A 266 -7.87 7.39 -5.97
CA ALA A 266 -8.40 8.43 -5.10
C ALA A 266 -8.63 9.75 -5.84
N ALA A 267 -7.75 10.10 -6.79
CA ALA A 267 -7.93 11.23 -7.69
C ALA A 267 -9.00 10.99 -8.78
N GLY A 268 -9.59 9.78 -8.86
CA GLY A 268 -10.56 9.42 -9.91
C GLY A 268 -9.94 9.25 -11.29
N LYS A 269 -8.63 8.96 -11.36
CA LYS A 269 -7.89 8.80 -12.61
C LYS A 269 -7.74 7.31 -12.95
N PRO A 270 -8.01 6.89 -14.19
CA PRO A 270 -7.57 5.58 -14.67
C PRO A 270 -6.05 5.50 -14.68
N VAL A 271 -5.52 4.27 -14.72
CA VAL A 271 -4.10 4.04 -14.55
C VAL A 271 -3.47 3.31 -15.73
N ILE A 272 -2.17 3.54 -15.91
CA ILE A 272 -1.31 2.76 -16.79
C ILE A 272 -0.38 1.96 -15.89
N VAL A 273 -0.35 0.64 -16.06
CA VAL A 273 0.47 -0.26 -15.24
C VAL A 273 1.37 -1.13 -16.11
N TRP A 274 2.45 -1.63 -15.54
CA TRP A 274 3.25 -2.67 -16.18
C TRP A 274 2.47 -3.99 -16.24
N SER A 275 2.44 -4.65 -17.40
CA SER A 275 1.65 -5.88 -17.63
C SER A 275 2.03 -7.03 -16.70
N ASN A 276 3.33 -7.14 -16.33
CA ASN A 276 3.79 -8.15 -15.39
C ASN A 276 3.66 -7.76 -13.91
N SER A 277 3.16 -6.56 -13.60
CA SER A 277 2.97 -6.15 -12.21
C SER A 277 1.86 -6.95 -11.54
N ALA A 278 1.99 -7.19 -10.24
CA ALA A 278 0.98 -7.90 -9.45
C ALA A 278 -0.39 -7.21 -9.44
N VAL A 279 -0.46 -5.93 -9.78
CA VAL A 279 -1.71 -5.17 -9.84
C VAL A 279 -2.38 -5.20 -11.23
N ALA A 280 -1.71 -5.72 -12.27
CA ALA A 280 -2.23 -5.70 -13.64
C ALA A 280 -3.58 -6.41 -13.76
N ASP A 281 -3.72 -7.60 -13.18
CA ASP A 281 -4.99 -8.34 -13.19
C ASP A 281 -6.12 -7.58 -12.50
N PHE A 282 -5.85 -6.92 -11.37
CA PHE A 282 -6.84 -6.10 -10.68
C PHE A 282 -7.28 -4.91 -11.54
N VAL A 283 -6.33 -4.23 -12.18
CA VAL A 283 -6.60 -3.08 -13.05
C VAL A 283 -7.45 -3.47 -14.25
N LEU A 284 -7.09 -4.55 -14.94
CA LEU A 284 -7.81 -5.03 -16.14
C LEU A 284 -9.18 -5.59 -15.79
N LYS A 285 -9.29 -6.42 -14.74
CA LYS A 285 -10.56 -7.00 -14.28
C LYS A 285 -11.58 -5.94 -13.88
N ASN A 286 -11.14 -4.88 -13.22
CA ASN A 286 -12.01 -3.78 -12.82
C ASN A 286 -12.19 -2.71 -13.91
N LYS A 287 -11.51 -2.85 -15.05
CA LYS A 287 -11.50 -1.88 -16.16
C LYS A 287 -11.22 -0.45 -15.67
N ILE A 288 -10.18 -0.29 -14.88
CA ILE A 288 -9.76 1.01 -14.31
C ILE A 288 -8.47 1.55 -14.91
N GLY A 289 -8.00 0.92 -15.99
CA GLY A 289 -6.77 1.32 -16.66
C GLY A 289 -6.36 0.34 -17.74
N ILE A 290 -5.14 0.50 -18.20
CA ILE A 290 -4.49 -0.35 -19.21
C ILE A 290 -3.19 -0.92 -18.67
N ALA A 291 -2.77 -2.06 -19.23
CA ALA A 291 -1.48 -2.68 -18.96
C ALA A 291 -0.61 -2.66 -20.22
N VAL A 292 0.67 -2.29 -20.09
CA VAL A 292 1.65 -2.22 -21.17
C VAL A 292 2.91 -2.98 -20.80
N ASP A 293 3.57 -3.58 -21.78
CA ASP A 293 4.85 -4.27 -21.55
C ASP A 293 6.00 -3.26 -21.46
N SER A 294 5.94 -2.23 -22.28
CA SER A 294 6.86 -1.10 -22.33
C SER A 294 6.11 0.23 -22.36
N LEU A 295 6.68 1.29 -21.78
CA LEU A 295 6.14 2.64 -21.95
C LEU A 295 6.23 3.12 -23.41
N ILE A 296 7.14 2.55 -24.20
CA ILE A 296 7.25 2.84 -25.63
C ILE A 296 5.98 2.46 -26.39
N ASP A 297 5.26 1.42 -25.95
CA ASP A 297 4.00 0.97 -26.54
C ASP A 297 2.93 2.08 -26.56
N LEU A 298 3.02 3.02 -25.62
CA LEU A 298 2.10 4.16 -25.54
C LEU A 298 2.14 5.04 -26.82
N ASN A 299 3.23 5.03 -27.57
CA ASN A 299 3.31 5.75 -28.84
C ASN A 299 2.32 5.22 -29.89
N GLN A 300 1.84 3.97 -29.75
CA GLN A 300 0.91 3.32 -30.66
C GLN A 300 -0.51 3.21 -30.07
N ILE A 301 -0.68 3.47 -28.79
CA ILE A 301 -1.96 3.36 -28.07
C ILE A 301 -2.63 4.74 -28.05
N ASP A 302 -3.92 4.80 -28.41
CA ASP A 302 -4.72 5.99 -28.19
C ASP A 302 -5.38 5.93 -26.81
N LEU A 303 -4.86 6.72 -25.87
CA LEU A 303 -5.38 6.76 -24.49
C LEU A 303 -6.76 7.41 -24.39
N PHE A 304 -7.25 8.07 -25.45
CA PHE A 304 -8.61 8.58 -25.49
C PHE A 304 -9.64 7.46 -25.68
N ASP A 305 -9.23 6.40 -26.37
CA ASP A 305 -10.07 5.22 -26.53
C ASP A 305 -10.39 4.62 -25.15
N ASN A 306 -11.68 4.39 -24.91
CA ASN A 306 -12.20 3.86 -23.64
C ASN A 306 -11.95 4.74 -22.38
N TYR A 307 -11.32 5.92 -22.49
CA TYR A 307 -11.02 6.81 -21.34
C TYR A 307 -12.26 7.03 -20.46
N LYS A 308 -13.41 7.34 -21.07
CA LYS A 308 -14.65 7.61 -20.35
C LYS A 308 -15.11 6.42 -19.50
N GLU A 309 -15.04 5.20 -20.05
CA GLU A 309 -15.40 3.96 -19.33
C GLU A 309 -14.42 3.72 -18.19
N LEU A 310 -13.11 3.79 -18.47
CA LEU A 310 -12.06 3.58 -17.47
C LEU A 310 -12.19 4.57 -16.31
N LYS A 311 -12.41 5.86 -16.62
CA LYS A 311 -12.61 6.92 -15.62
C LYS A 311 -13.84 6.65 -14.74
N GLN A 312 -14.98 6.26 -15.35
CA GLN A 312 -16.19 5.94 -14.59
C GLN A 312 -15.98 4.76 -13.64
N ASN A 313 -15.25 3.74 -14.06
CA ASN A 313 -14.93 2.60 -13.21
C ASN A 313 -13.93 2.98 -12.10
N ALA A 314 -12.92 3.80 -12.40
CA ALA A 314 -12.01 4.34 -11.39
C ALA A 314 -12.78 5.12 -10.30
N LEU A 315 -13.79 5.92 -10.68
CA LEU A 315 -14.65 6.64 -9.73
C LEU A 315 -15.46 5.70 -8.83
N LYS A 316 -15.90 4.52 -9.32
CA LYS A 316 -16.57 3.51 -8.48
C LYS A 316 -15.61 2.92 -7.44
N ILE A 317 -14.36 2.64 -7.83
CA ILE A 317 -13.34 2.14 -6.89
C ILE A 317 -12.91 3.25 -5.91
N LYS A 318 -12.83 4.51 -6.36
CA LYS A 318 -12.58 5.69 -5.51
C LYS A 318 -13.50 5.69 -4.29
N GLN A 319 -14.81 5.45 -4.45
CA GLN A 319 -15.76 5.42 -3.33
C GLN A 319 -15.41 4.32 -2.30
N LYS A 320 -14.90 3.18 -2.77
CA LYS A 320 -14.48 2.09 -1.88
C LYS A 320 -13.23 2.46 -1.10
N ILE A 321 -12.17 2.89 -1.77
CA ILE A 321 -10.89 3.16 -1.10
C ILE A 321 -10.98 4.34 -0.12
N SER A 322 -11.84 5.32 -0.38
CA SER A 322 -12.05 6.46 0.52
C SER A 322 -12.77 6.09 1.82
N SER A 323 -13.51 4.99 1.82
CA SER A 323 -14.27 4.50 2.98
C SER A 323 -13.52 3.46 3.85
N GLY A 324 -12.32 3.05 3.44
CA GLY A 324 -11.57 1.99 4.10
C GLY A 324 -12.12 0.59 3.81
N TYR A 325 -12.78 0.41 2.66
CA TYR A 325 -13.51 -0.81 2.31
C TYR A 325 -12.63 -2.05 2.29
N PHE A 326 -11.43 -1.97 1.70
CA PHE A 326 -10.58 -3.14 1.49
C PHE A 326 -10.04 -3.67 2.81
N LEU A 327 -9.48 -2.82 3.66
CA LEU A 327 -8.96 -3.25 4.96
C LEU A 327 -10.08 -3.70 5.90
N LYS A 328 -11.22 -3.01 5.93
CA LYS A 328 -12.40 -3.45 6.70
C LYS A 328 -12.85 -4.84 6.27
N THR A 329 -12.96 -5.08 4.95
CA THR A 329 -13.36 -6.38 4.42
C THR A 329 -12.38 -7.49 4.80
N ALA A 330 -11.07 -7.22 4.71
CA ALA A 330 -10.03 -8.17 5.09
C ALA A 330 -10.10 -8.54 6.59
N ILE A 331 -10.24 -7.54 7.45
CA ILE A 331 -10.38 -7.74 8.90
C ILE A 331 -11.66 -8.51 9.25
N GLU A 332 -12.80 -8.13 8.68
CA GLU A 332 -14.06 -8.83 8.90
C GLU A 332 -14.01 -10.31 8.48
N LYS A 333 -13.27 -10.62 7.40
CA LYS A 333 -13.06 -12.00 6.96
C LYS A 333 -12.30 -12.79 8.03
N ILE A 334 -11.24 -12.22 8.59
CA ILE A 334 -10.47 -12.83 9.68
C ILE A 334 -11.35 -13.04 10.92
N GLU A 335 -12.10 -12.01 11.33
CA GLU A 335 -12.98 -12.08 12.47
C GLU A 335 -14.05 -13.18 12.33
N LYS A 336 -14.66 -13.29 11.15
CA LYS A 336 -15.62 -14.36 10.83
C LYS A 336 -15.00 -15.77 10.88
N GLU A 337 -13.74 -15.90 10.48
CA GLU A 337 -13.04 -17.19 10.57
C GLU A 337 -12.69 -17.57 12.01
N ILE A 338 -12.32 -16.60 12.85
CA ILE A 338 -12.03 -16.84 14.27
C ILE A 338 -13.33 -17.21 15.01
N ALA A 339 -14.46 -16.56 14.68
CA ALA A 339 -15.76 -16.82 15.29
C ALA A 339 -16.34 -18.23 14.99
N LYS A 340 -15.85 -18.89 13.93
CA LYS A 340 -16.31 -20.24 13.55
C LYS A 340 -15.57 -21.36 14.27
N LYS A 341 -14.52 -21.04 15.01
CA LYS A 341 -13.71 -22.01 15.77
C LYS A 341 -14.09 -22.01 17.24
#